data_28384cdb7d9fe26a1ba7e526f6909f69
#
_entry.id   28384cdb7d9fe26a1ba7e526f6909f69
#
_cell.length_a   1.000
_cell.length_b   1.000
_cell.length_c   1.000
_cell.angle_alpha   90.00
_cell.angle_beta   90.00
_cell.angle_gamma   90.00
#
_symmetry.space_group_name_H-M   'P 1'
#
loop_
_entity.id
_entity.type
_entity.pdbx_description
1 polymer ?
#
loop_
_entity_poly.entity_id
_entity_poly.type
_entity_poly.pdbx_seq_one_letter_code
_entity_poly.pdbx_strand_id
1 'polypeptide(L)'
;MGQDVRTGDRQRYATKIAGLWRGLSEALDRLERLASNPVDRLSDPDELDGIPRLQYTLHAASEIVAGIAPPADAETTHAELAAALAGARDATAEVAEAVAYGGPEAAEPLVYEWRGALFRVRLARLRLVPAPEAPVAVSDDPDRAAAYAIALTLLGAIAVGLGAIFGEWPLAAAGLTLVACALLRRWA
;
A
#
# COMPACT_ATOMS: atom_id res chain seq x y z
N MET A 1 -9.92 28.05 20.84
CA MET A 1 -8.44 27.97 20.78
C MET A 1 -7.87 26.55 20.68
N GLY A 2 -8.55 25.49 21.12
CA GLY A 2 -8.01 24.11 21.09
C GLY A 2 -8.09 23.37 19.74
N GLN A 3 -8.92 23.79 18.79
CA GLN A 3 -9.06 23.11 17.49
C GLN A 3 -7.94 23.47 16.51
N ASP A 4 -7.46 24.71 16.49
CA ASP A 4 -6.38 25.16 15.60
C ASP A 4 -5.04 24.47 15.89
N VAL A 5 -4.73 24.22 17.16
CA VAL A 5 -3.48 23.53 17.54
C VAL A 5 -3.49 22.08 17.07
N ARG A 6 -4.60 21.36 17.23
CA ARG A 6 -4.73 19.96 16.79
C ARG A 6 -4.63 19.82 15.27
N THR A 7 -5.17 20.76 14.52
CA THR A 7 -5.09 20.77 13.05
C THR A 7 -3.64 20.99 12.58
N GLY A 8 -2.91 21.91 13.24
CA GLY A 8 -1.51 22.17 12.93
C GLY A 8 -0.59 20.97 13.24
N ASP A 9 -0.85 20.23 14.31
CA ASP A 9 -0.06 19.05 14.68
C ASP A 9 -0.29 17.90 13.68
N ARG A 10 -1.53 17.65 13.29
CA ARG A 10 -1.87 16.66 12.26
C ARG A 10 -1.23 16.99 10.91
N GLN A 11 -1.28 18.26 10.50
CA GLN A 11 -0.67 18.68 9.23
C GLN A 11 0.85 18.48 9.24
N ARG A 12 1.52 18.82 10.33
CA ARG A 12 2.96 18.58 10.50
C ARG A 12 3.31 17.09 10.47
N TYR A 13 2.53 16.27 11.16
CA TYR A 13 2.68 14.82 11.14
C TYR A 13 2.50 14.26 9.74
N ALA A 14 1.41 14.60 9.04
CA ALA A 14 1.14 14.16 7.67
C ALA A 14 2.26 14.55 6.70
N THR A 15 2.82 15.76 6.82
CA THR A 15 3.94 16.24 6.00
C THR A 15 5.21 15.41 6.24
N LYS A 16 5.52 15.08 7.51
CA LYS A 16 6.69 14.24 7.84
C LYS A 16 6.52 12.83 7.28
N ILE A 17 5.35 12.22 7.45
CA ILE A 17 5.04 10.89 6.90
C ILE A 17 5.08 10.90 5.37
N ALA A 18 4.53 11.91 4.71
CA ALA A 18 4.61 12.05 3.25
C ALA A 18 6.07 12.17 2.75
N GLY A 19 6.90 12.91 3.49
CA GLY A 19 8.35 13.01 3.21
C GLY A 19 9.06 11.66 3.30
N LEU A 20 8.77 10.89 4.35
CA LEU A 20 9.29 9.53 4.54
C LEU A 20 8.96 8.64 3.34
N TRP A 21 7.69 8.63 2.92
CA TRP A 21 7.24 7.76 1.81
C TRP A 21 7.88 8.09 0.48
N ARG A 22 8.23 9.35 0.23
CA ARG A 22 8.91 9.76 -1.01
C ARG A 22 10.27 9.08 -1.17
N GLY A 23 11.03 8.91 -0.08
CA GLY A 23 12.32 8.22 -0.11
C GLY A 23 12.21 6.70 -0.01
N LEU A 24 11.14 6.19 0.64
CA LEU A 24 11.00 4.77 0.93
C LEU A 24 10.32 3.96 -0.20
N SER A 25 9.44 4.59 -0.97
CA SER A 25 8.60 3.88 -1.96
C SER A 25 9.44 3.14 -3.02
N GLU A 26 10.48 3.75 -3.55
CA GLU A 26 11.37 3.14 -4.55
C GLU A 26 12.12 1.94 -3.98
N ALA A 27 12.61 2.07 -2.73
CA ALA A 27 13.30 0.98 -2.06
C ALA A 27 12.38 -0.21 -1.81
N LEU A 28 11.13 0.03 -1.38
CA LEU A 28 10.13 -1.01 -1.23
C LEU A 28 9.79 -1.70 -2.55
N ASP A 29 9.57 -0.92 -3.63
CA ASP A 29 9.30 -1.47 -4.96
C ASP A 29 10.45 -2.36 -5.44
N ARG A 30 11.70 -1.98 -5.16
CA ARG A 30 12.87 -2.78 -5.52
C ARG A 30 12.94 -4.07 -4.69
N LEU A 31 12.75 -4.00 -3.36
CA LEU A 31 12.72 -5.15 -2.48
C LEU A 31 11.60 -6.14 -2.84
N GLU A 32 10.41 -5.65 -3.17
CA GLU A 32 9.28 -6.46 -3.62
C GLU A 32 9.60 -7.19 -4.94
N ARG A 33 10.28 -6.52 -5.89
CA ARG A 33 10.76 -7.16 -7.12
C ARG A 33 11.79 -8.26 -6.84
N LEU A 34 12.75 -8.01 -5.95
CA LEU A 34 13.71 -9.04 -5.52
C LEU A 34 13.00 -10.22 -4.88
N ALA A 35 12.07 -9.97 -3.96
CA ALA A 35 11.31 -11.02 -3.30
C ALA A 35 10.36 -11.78 -4.24
N SER A 36 9.98 -11.23 -5.40
CA SER A 36 9.08 -11.90 -6.36
C SER A 36 9.72 -13.09 -7.06
N ASN A 37 11.02 -13.06 -7.34
CA ASN A 37 11.79 -14.14 -7.92
C ASN A 37 13.22 -14.11 -7.35
N PRO A 38 13.41 -14.54 -6.09
CA PRO A 38 14.64 -14.28 -5.36
C PRO A 38 15.83 -15.01 -5.95
N VAL A 39 15.69 -16.28 -6.36
CA VAL A 39 16.82 -17.06 -6.91
C VAL A 39 17.40 -16.38 -8.16
N ASP A 40 16.56 -16.06 -9.13
CA ASP A 40 17.02 -15.41 -10.36
C ASP A 40 17.56 -14.00 -10.11
N ARG A 41 16.85 -13.21 -9.29
CA ARG A 41 17.23 -11.82 -9.02
C ARG A 41 18.48 -11.68 -8.18
N LEU A 42 18.63 -12.51 -7.16
CA LEU A 42 19.79 -12.48 -6.26
C LEU A 42 21.01 -13.20 -6.86
N SER A 43 20.86 -13.84 -8.02
CA SER A 43 21.96 -14.33 -8.83
C SER A 43 22.65 -13.22 -9.64
N ASP A 44 21.98 -12.07 -9.82
CA ASP A 44 22.55 -10.88 -10.45
C ASP A 44 23.43 -10.13 -9.45
N PRO A 45 24.74 -10.00 -9.68
CA PRO A 45 25.66 -9.29 -8.78
C PRO A 45 25.24 -7.84 -8.50
N ASP A 46 24.72 -7.13 -9.49
CA ASP A 46 24.31 -5.72 -9.34
C ASP A 46 23.09 -5.58 -8.43
N GLU A 47 22.18 -6.53 -8.47
CA GLU A 47 21.03 -6.58 -7.57
C GLU A 47 21.45 -6.97 -6.15
N LEU A 48 22.34 -7.94 -6.01
CA LEU A 48 22.86 -8.40 -4.73
C LEU A 48 23.64 -7.29 -4.02
N ASP A 49 24.54 -6.59 -4.72
CA ASP A 49 25.31 -5.46 -4.20
C ASP A 49 24.41 -4.26 -3.80
N GLY A 50 23.19 -4.21 -4.33
CA GLY A 50 22.20 -3.20 -3.98
C GLY A 50 21.50 -3.43 -2.63
N ILE A 51 21.47 -4.66 -2.12
CA ILE A 51 20.70 -5.02 -0.89
C ILE A 51 21.14 -4.24 0.35
N PRO A 52 22.45 -4.07 0.66
CA PRO A 52 22.86 -3.30 1.83
C PRO A 52 22.34 -1.86 1.80
N ARG A 53 22.25 -1.25 0.62
CA ARG A 53 21.71 0.11 0.46
C ARG A 53 20.21 0.15 0.72
N LEU A 54 19.46 -0.87 0.26
CA LEU A 54 18.02 -0.98 0.50
C LEU A 54 17.74 -1.23 1.99
N GLN A 55 18.52 -2.09 2.63
CA GLN A 55 18.47 -2.33 4.07
C GLN A 55 18.76 -1.06 4.88
N TYR A 56 19.78 -0.29 4.49
CA TYR A 56 20.06 1.00 5.11
C TYR A 56 18.88 1.98 4.98
N THR A 57 18.21 1.98 3.81
CA THR A 57 17.02 2.83 3.59
C THR A 57 15.88 2.44 4.54
N LEU A 58 15.64 1.15 4.75
CA LEU A 58 14.65 0.68 5.73
C LEU A 58 15.03 1.05 7.16
N HIS A 59 16.32 0.92 7.51
CA HIS A 59 16.83 1.32 8.83
C HIS A 59 16.62 2.82 9.06
N ALA A 60 17.05 3.66 8.11
CA ALA A 60 16.87 5.10 8.20
C ALA A 60 15.39 5.50 8.32
N ALA A 61 14.50 4.83 7.56
CA ALA A 61 13.06 5.04 7.65
C ALA A 61 12.51 4.67 9.03
N SER A 62 12.97 3.57 9.61
CA SER A 62 12.61 3.12 10.97
C SER A 62 13.02 4.15 12.03
N GLU A 63 14.25 4.67 11.96
CA GLU A 63 14.75 5.71 12.87
C GLU A 63 13.97 7.03 12.72
N ILE A 64 13.66 7.44 11.48
CA ILE A 64 12.86 8.63 11.23
C ILE A 64 11.46 8.48 11.86
N VAL A 65 10.81 7.34 11.69
CA VAL A 65 9.49 7.08 12.28
C VAL A 65 9.57 7.12 13.80
N ALA A 66 10.56 6.47 14.40
CA ALA A 66 10.75 6.47 15.85
C ALA A 66 10.94 7.90 16.43
N GLY A 67 11.52 8.82 15.63
CA GLY A 67 11.71 10.23 16.01
C GLY A 67 10.48 11.14 15.77
N ILE A 68 9.38 10.62 15.21
CA ILE A 68 8.17 11.40 14.97
C ILE A 68 7.18 11.17 16.11
N ALA A 69 6.80 12.23 16.83
CA ALA A 69 5.69 12.16 17.78
C ALA A 69 4.36 12.17 17.00
N PRO A 70 3.55 11.11 17.07
CA PRO A 70 2.23 11.07 16.44
C PRO A 70 1.20 11.88 17.24
N PRO A 71 0.14 12.39 16.60
CA PRO A 71 -1.02 12.89 17.32
C PRO A 71 -1.77 11.71 17.98
N ALA A 72 -2.51 11.96 19.06
CA ALA A 72 -3.14 10.94 19.89
C ALA A 72 -4.05 9.96 19.10
N ASP A 73 -4.70 10.44 18.05
CA ASP A 73 -5.56 9.64 17.18
C ASP A 73 -4.80 8.78 16.15
N ALA A 74 -3.50 8.99 15.99
CA ALA A 74 -2.65 8.22 15.09
C ALA A 74 -1.62 7.34 15.82
N GLU A 75 -1.58 7.33 17.15
CA GLU A 75 -0.58 6.59 17.94
C GLU A 75 -0.53 5.10 17.59
N THR A 76 -1.67 4.44 17.52
CA THR A 76 -1.75 2.99 17.20
C THR A 76 -1.25 2.70 15.79
N THR A 77 -1.73 3.44 14.79
CA THR A 77 -1.33 3.23 13.39
C THR A 77 0.13 3.62 13.14
N HIS A 78 0.63 4.60 13.90
CA HIS A 78 2.05 4.97 13.88
C HIS A 78 2.94 3.87 14.46
N ALA A 79 2.53 3.28 15.59
CA ALA A 79 3.23 2.14 16.19
C ALA A 79 3.23 0.92 15.26
N GLU A 80 2.12 0.65 14.57
CA GLU A 80 2.05 -0.39 13.53
C GLU A 80 3.04 -0.14 12.39
N LEU A 81 3.19 1.12 11.92
CA LEU A 81 4.17 1.47 10.90
C LEU A 81 5.60 1.26 11.39
N ALA A 82 5.91 1.71 12.61
CA ALA A 82 7.23 1.53 13.20
C ALA A 82 7.61 0.04 13.30
N ALA A 83 6.69 -0.79 13.80
CA ALA A 83 6.88 -2.23 13.90
C ALA A 83 7.03 -2.90 12.52
N ALA A 84 6.23 -2.47 11.53
CA ALA A 84 6.31 -3.01 10.18
C ALA A 84 7.65 -2.69 9.50
N LEU A 85 8.17 -1.46 9.67
CA LEU A 85 9.48 -1.05 9.14
C LEU A 85 10.63 -1.83 9.79
N ALA A 86 10.59 -2.01 11.12
CA ALA A 86 11.56 -2.81 11.83
C ALA A 86 11.54 -4.27 11.33
N GLY A 87 10.35 -4.88 11.20
CA GLY A 87 10.22 -6.24 10.68
C GLY A 87 10.70 -6.40 9.23
N ALA A 88 10.44 -5.40 8.37
CA ALA A 88 10.93 -5.43 6.99
C ALA A 88 12.46 -5.30 6.91
N ARG A 89 13.06 -4.44 7.75
CA ARG A 89 14.51 -4.31 7.89
C ARG A 89 15.14 -5.63 8.32
N ASP A 90 14.60 -6.26 9.36
CA ASP A 90 15.15 -7.50 9.93
C ASP A 90 15.02 -8.66 8.96
N ALA A 91 13.86 -8.85 8.32
CA ALA A 91 13.67 -9.88 7.29
C ALA A 91 14.58 -9.65 6.06
N THR A 92 14.83 -8.40 5.66
CA THR A 92 15.78 -8.11 4.58
C THR A 92 17.22 -8.42 4.98
N ALA A 93 17.60 -8.17 6.24
CA ALA A 93 18.92 -8.51 6.77
C ALA A 93 19.12 -10.04 6.77
N GLU A 94 18.13 -10.79 7.22
CA GLU A 94 18.17 -12.26 7.27
C GLU A 94 18.34 -12.85 5.88
N VAL A 95 17.60 -12.36 4.88
CA VAL A 95 17.77 -12.78 3.47
C VAL A 95 19.17 -12.43 2.96
N ALA A 96 19.66 -11.22 3.21
CA ALA A 96 20.99 -10.81 2.80
C ALA A 96 22.08 -11.72 3.39
N GLU A 97 21.97 -12.04 4.67
CA GLU A 97 22.88 -12.94 5.36
C GLU A 97 22.81 -14.37 4.78
N ALA A 98 21.61 -14.90 4.60
CA ALA A 98 21.44 -16.24 4.01
C ALA A 98 22.08 -16.33 2.62
N VAL A 99 21.88 -15.33 1.76
CA VAL A 99 22.47 -15.30 0.42
C VAL A 99 24.00 -15.17 0.48
N ALA A 100 24.53 -14.35 1.40
CA ALA A 100 25.97 -14.18 1.54
C ALA A 100 26.70 -15.49 1.92
N TYR A 101 26.07 -16.35 2.73
CA TYR A 101 26.66 -17.62 3.16
C TYR A 101 26.30 -18.83 2.31
N GLY A 102 25.08 -18.87 1.77
CA GLY A 102 24.54 -20.04 1.09
C GLY A 102 24.17 -19.84 -0.39
N GLY A 103 24.43 -18.63 -0.93
CA GLY A 103 24.04 -18.27 -2.28
C GLY A 103 22.55 -17.94 -2.44
N PRO A 104 22.12 -17.57 -3.65
CA PRO A 104 20.75 -17.13 -3.92
C PRO A 104 19.65 -18.12 -3.51
N GLU A 105 19.91 -19.42 -3.60
CA GLU A 105 18.97 -20.48 -3.23
C GLU A 105 18.66 -20.48 -1.72
N ALA A 106 19.58 -20.01 -0.88
CA ALA A 106 19.38 -19.92 0.55
C ALA A 106 18.30 -18.88 0.95
N ALA A 107 17.92 -17.98 0.06
CA ALA A 107 16.81 -17.06 0.27
C ALA A 107 15.43 -17.73 0.17
N GLU A 108 15.31 -18.87 -0.55
CA GLU A 108 14.01 -19.50 -0.87
C GLU A 108 13.13 -19.75 0.38
N PRO A 109 13.63 -20.36 1.46
CA PRO A 109 12.82 -20.62 2.67
C PRO A 109 12.38 -19.34 3.38
N LEU A 110 13.06 -18.21 3.18
CA LEU A 110 12.78 -16.92 3.84
C LEU A 110 11.81 -16.03 3.04
N VAL A 111 11.56 -16.36 1.78
CA VAL A 111 10.80 -15.51 0.84
C VAL A 111 9.39 -15.18 1.34
N TYR A 112 8.71 -16.15 1.92
CA TYR A 112 7.34 -15.97 2.38
C TYR A 112 7.28 -14.92 3.50
N GLU A 113 8.19 -15.02 4.48
CA GLU A 113 8.26 -14.08 5.59
C GLU A 113 8.72 -12.71 5.14
N TRP A 114 9.72 -12.65 4.25
CA TRP A 114 10.19 -11.40 3.68
C TRP A 114 9.10 -10.64 2.93
N ARG A 115 8.36 -11.31 2.04
CA ARG A 115 7.19 -10.74 1.36
C ARG A 115 6.12 -10.25 2.34
N GLY A 116 5.85 -11.05 3.37
CA GLY A 116 4.90 -10.71 4.42
C GLY A 116 5.33 -9.45 5.18
N ALA A 117 6.62 -9.29 5.46
CA ALA A 117 7.17 -8.11 6.13
C ALA A 117 7.04 -6.85 5.25
N LEU A 118 7.41 -6.93 3.97
CA LEU A 118 7.25 -5.81 3.02
C LEU A 118 5.77 -5.43 2.85
N PHE A 119 4.88 -6.41 2.73
CA PHE A 119 3.44 -6.18 2.64
C PHE A 119 2.88 -5.46 3.88
N ARG A 120 3.34 -5.81 5.09
CA ARG A 120 2.93 -5.12 6.33
C ARG A 120 3.27 -3.64 6.30
N VAL A 121 4.41 -3.24 5.72
CA VAL A 121 4.76 -1.81 5.54
C VAL A 121 3.75 -1.10 4.64
N ARG A 122 3.37 -1.72 3.51
CA ARG A 122 2.34 -1.18 2.61
C ARG A 122 0.99 -1.03 3.30
N LEU A 123 0.60 -2.06 4.05
CA LEU A 123 -0.67 -2.06 4.79
C LEU A 123 -0.69 -0.97 5.88
N ALA A 124 0.40 -0.83 6.63
CA ALA A 124 0.51 0.23 7.64
C ALA A 124 0.40 1.63 7.02
N ARG A 125 0.99 1.84 5.81
CA ARG A 125 0.81 3.08 5.06
C ARG A 125 -0.66 3.37 4.75
N LEU A 126 -1.39 2.37 4.25
CA LEU A 126 -2.80 2.56 3.88
C LEU A 126 -3.66 2.93 5.09
N ARG A 127 -3.33 2.44 6.27
CA ARG A 127 -4.04 2.77 7.53
C ARG A 127 -3.70 4.15 8.06
N LEU A 128 -2.49 4.67 7.76
CA LEU A 128 -2.07 6.01 8.14
C LEU A 128 -2.64 7.11 7.26
N VAL A 129 -2.93 6.80 6.00
CA VAL A 129 -3.68 7.72 5.15
C VAL A 129 -5.12 7.67 5.64
N PRO A 130 -5.68 8.77 6.17
CA PRO A 130 -7.10 8.80 6.51
C PRO A 130 -7.84 8.30 5.28
N ALA A 131 -8.71 7.31 5.44
CA ALA A 131 -9.63 6.97 4.37
C ALA A 131 -10.21 8.29 3.87
N PRO A 132 -10.17 8.59 2.56
CA PRO A 132 -10.79 9.81 2.06
C PRO A 132 -12.16 9.84 2.73
N GLU A 133 -12.42 10.93 3.49
CA GLU A 133 -13.67 11.05 4.27
C GLU A 133 -14.76 10.49 3.37
N ALA A 134 -15.43 9.44 3.87
CA ALA A 134 -16.47 8.78 3.09
C ALA A 134 -17.33 9.90 2.51
N PRO A 135 -17.50 10.00 1.18
CA PRO A 135 -18.01 11.20 0.54
C PRO A 135 -19.17 11.68 1.37
N VAL A 136 -19.01 12.86 1.96
CA VAL A 136 -19.99 13.52 2.85
C VAL A 136 -21.33 13.18 2.28
N ALA A 137 -22.18 12.54 3.10
CA ALA A 137 -23.48 11.99 2.74
C ALA A 137 -24.04 12.77 1.58
N VAL A 138 -24.11 12.12 0.42
CA VAL A 138 -24.45 12.71 -0.87
C VAL A 138 -25.54 13.73 -0.59
N SER A 139 -25.18 15.02 -0.67
CA SER A 139 -26.18 16.08 -0.66
C SER A 139 -27.25 15.60 -1.62
N ASP A 140 -28.52 15.61 -1.23
CA ASP A 140 -29.67 15.21 -2.07
C ASP A 140 -29.80 16.10 -3.31
N ASP A 141 -28.68 16.32 -3.98
CA ASP A 141 -28.57 17.04 -5.25
C ASP A 141 -28.88 16.01 -6.36
N PRO A 142 -30.08 16.03 -6.91
CA PRO A 142 -30.55 15.05 -7.89
C PRO A 142 -29.63 14.98 -9.12
N ASP A 143 -28.92 16.08 -9.45
CA ASP A 143 -28.01 16.15 -10.59
C ASP A 143 -26.72 15.34 -10.32
N ARG A 144 -26.21 15.34 -9.08
CA ARG A 144 -25.05 14.52 -8.70
C ARG A 144 -25.39 13.04 -8.61
N ALA A 145 -26.56 12.72 -8.07
CA ALA A 145 -27.03 11.33 -8.03
C ALA A 145 -27.18 10.74 -9.46
N ALA A 146 -27.69 11.53 -10.40
CA ALA A 146 -27.78 11.16 -11.79
C ALA A 146 -26.40 10.97 -12.44
N ALA A 147 -25.44 11.86 -12.17
CA ALA A 147 -24.07 11.76 -12.68
C ALA A 147 -23.35 10.50 -12.16
N TYR A 148 -23.51 10.15 -10.88
CA TYR A 148 -22.96 8.91 -10.31
C TYR A 148 -23.61 7.66 -10.93
N ALA A 149 -24.93 7.65 -11.12
CA ALA A 149 -25.62 6.54 -11.76
C ALA A 149 -25.14 6.31 -13.20
N ILE A 150 -24.94 7.38 -13.96
CA ILE A 150 -24.38 7.32 -15.32
C ILE A 150 -22.94 6.78 -15.31
N ALA A 151 -22.09 7.27 -14.40
CA ALA A 151 -20.70 6.83 -14.28
C ALA A 151 -20.62 5.32 -13.92
N LEU A 152 -21.41 4.85 -12.95
CA LEU A 152 -21.48 3.43 -12.59
C LEU A 152 -22.00 2.55 -13.71
N THR A 153 -22.99 3.03 -14.49
CA THR A 153 -23.53 2.29 -15.63
C THR A 153 -22.49 2.15 -16.73
N LEU A 154 -21.73 3.22 -17.02
CA LEU A 154 -20.66 3.22 -18.01
C LEU A 154 -19.52 2.28 -17.58
N LEU A 155 -19.10 2.32 -16.33
CA LEU A 155 -18.06 1.44 -15.80
C LEU A 155 -18.48 -0.03 -15.86
N GLY A 156 -19.73 -0.32 -15.51
CA GLY A 156 -20.32 -1.65 -15.61
C GLY A 156 -20.37 -2.17 -17.04
N ALA A 157 -20.77 -1.32 -18.00
CA ALA A 157 -20.82 -1.68 -19.41
C ALA A 157 -19.41 -1.97 -19.99
N ILE A 158 -18.39 -1.19 -19.58
CA ILE A 158 -17.00 -1.43 -19.97
C ILE A 158 -16.50 -2.76 -19.41
N ALA A 159 -16.79 -3.07 -18.13
CA ALA A 159 -16.38 -4.33 -17.51
C ALA A 159 -17.03 -5.55 -18.17
N VAL A 160 -18.31 -5.48 -18.53
CA VAL A 160 -19.01 -6.54 -19.28
C VAL A 160 -18.39 -6.71 -20.68
N GLY A 161 -18.10 -5.61 -21.37
CA GLY A 161 -17.48 -5.63 -22.70
C GLY A 161 -16.09 -6.28 -22.68
N LEU A 162 -15.25 -5.91 -21.72
CA LEU A 162 -13.92 -6.48 -21.56
C LEU A 162 -14.00 -7.97 -21.16
N GLY A 163 -14.89 -8.34 -20.24
CA GLY A 163 -15.11 -9.73 -19.85
C GLY A 163 -15.54 -10.62 -21.02
N ALA A 164 -16.39 -10.10 -21.92
CA ALA A 164 -16.81 -10.82 -23.11
C ALA A 164 -15.68 -11.01 -24.15
N ILE A 165 -14.80 -10.02 -24.30
CA ILE A 165 -13.68 -10.06 -25.26
C ILE A 165 -12.56 -10.99 -24.76
N PHE A 166 -12.26 -10.99 -23.47
CA PHE A 166 -11.15 -11.77 -22.89
C PHE A 166 -11.58 -13.11 -22.31
N GLY A 167 -12.88 -13.46 -22.37
CA GLY A 167 -13.40 -14.72 -21.83
C GLY A 167 -13.40 -14.81 -20.29
N GLU A 168 -13.25 -13.69 -19.61
CA GLU A 168 -13.13 -13.58 -18.15
C GLU A 168 -14.52 -13.44 -17.50
N TRP A 169 -15.20 -14.55 -17.24
CA TRP A 169 -16.53 -14.62 -16.61
C TRP A 169 -16.66 -13.81 -15.29
N PRO A 170 -15.64 -13.76 -14.40
CA PRO A 170 -15.76 -12.97 -13.17
C PRO A 170 -15.89 -11.47 -13.42
N LEU A 171 -15.22 -10.94 -14.44
CA LEU A 171 -15.32 -9.52 -14.81
C LEU A 171 -16.70 -9.16 -15.38
N ALA A 172 -17.27 -10.05 -16.20
CA ALA A 172 -18.60 -9.86 -16.74
C ALA A 172 -19.68 -9.90 -15.62
N ALA A 173 -19.55 -10.81 -14.66
CA ALA A 173 -20.45 -10.91 -13.51
C ALA A 173 -20.36 -9.66 -12.62
N ALA A 174 -19.17 -9.13 -12.34
CA ALA A 174 -18.96 -7.92 -11.57
C ALA A 174 -19.58 -6.69 -12.28
N GLY A 175 -19.42 -6.58 -13.59
CA GLY A 175 -20.04 -5.53 -14.41
C GLY A 175 -21.56 -5.54 -14.35
N LEU A 176 -22.18 -6.72 -14.47
CA LEU A 176 -23.63 -6.91 -14.37
C LEU A 176 -24.18 -6.50 -12.99
N THR A 177 -23.44 -6.82 -11.92
CA THR A 177 -23.84 -6.45 -10.55
C THR A 177 -23.84 -4.93 -10.36
N LEU A 178 -22.85 -4.22 -10.89
CA LEU A 178 -22.79 -2.76 -10.84
C LEU A 178 -23.94 -2.11 -11.58
N VAL A 179 -24.30 -2.60 -12.77
CA VAL A 179 -25.44 -2.11 -13.55
C VAL A 179 -26.76 -2.37 -12.81
N ALA A 180 -26.94 -3.55 -12.24
CA ALA A 180 -28.13 -3.87 -11.47
C ALA A 180 -28.30 -2.99 -10.22
N CYS A 181 -27.20 -2.73 -9.48
CA CYS A 181 -27.22 -1.81 -8.33
C CYS A 181 -27.56 -0.37 -8.73
N ALA A 182 -27.03 0.10 -9.87
CA ALA A 182 -27.32 1.43 -10.40
C ALA A 182 -28.81 1.59 -10.80
N LEU A 183 -29.40 0.55 -11.40
CA LEU A 183 -30.81 0.53 -11.79
C LEU A 183 -31.74 0.46 -10.57
N LEU A 184 -31.46 -0.39 -9.59
CA LEU A 184 -32.28 -0.52 -8.36
C LEU A 184 -32.34 0.80 -7.58
N ARG A 185 -31.23 1.54 -7.52
CA ARG A 185 -31.17 2.83 -6.83
C ARG A 185 -32.01 3.93 -7.52
N ARG A 186 -32.35 3.76 -8.77
CA ARG A 186 -33.19 4.70 -9.54
C ARG A 186 -34.69 4.48 -9.28
N TRP A 187 -35.07 3.31 -8.74
CA TRP A 187 -36.46 2.94 -8.50
C TRP A 187 -36.84 2.99 -7.01
N ALA A 188 -35.89 3.22 -6.11
CA ALA A 188 -36.09 3.45 -4.68
C ALA A 188 -36.04 4.95 -4.34
#